data_0209a065454aaf04697473698d8a9351
#
_entry.id   0209a065454aaf04697473698d8a9351
#
_cell.length_a   1.000
_cell.length_b   1.000
_cell.length_c   1.000
_cell.angle_alpha   90.00
_cell.angle_beta   90.00
_cell.angle_gamma   90.00
#
_symmetry.space_group_name_H-M   'P 1'
#
loop_
_entity.id
_entity.type
_entity.pdbx_description
1 polymer ?
#
loop_
_entity_poly.entity_id
_entity_poly.type
_entity_poly.pdbx_seq_one_letter_code
_entity_poly.pdbx_strand_id
1 'polypeptide(L)'
;MGRIAGLDLDYTYRQANANNYGRSRDTKDIKYIVVHYTGNNGDTDTGNGNYFANNVVGTSAHYFVDDDSCTQAVPNNRVAYHCETRGMKFKCDCRNANSIGVEMCTIKTKGKYYISEKTKLNAVKVVKWLMAKYSIPANKVIRHYDVCGKLCPEPWVRDIKEWQDFKSRLSEKAEEIKKETKEEETEMVTEGKAIVNGKEYKVDRILKGGNNYIKAGNFKNMGFDVGYDSNTKAVKITNSLGDMTLNVKGYNKTIRGVNINGYNYVSIRDIAEALGFVVDYADGKIVIR
;
A
#
# COMPACT_ATOMS: atom_id res chain seq x y z
N MET A 1 0.63 -15.64 -2.80
CA MET A 1 -0.46 -14.76 -2.37
C MET A 1 -1.72 -15.58 -2.32
N GLY A 2 -2.51 -15.45 -1.27
CA GLY A 2 -3.77 -16.13 -1.07
C GLY A 2 -4.86 -15.15 -0.65
N ARG A 3 -6.06 -15.65 -0.42
CA ARG A 3 -7.14 -14.87 0.20
C ARG A 3 -7.50 -15.48 1.54
N ILE A 4 -7.83 -14.65 2.50
CA ILE A 4 -8.37 -15.10 3.79
C ILE A 4 -9.86 -14.80 3.86
N ALA A 5 -10.63 -15.70 4.45
CA ALA A 5 -12.09 -15.57 4.51
C ALA A 5 -12.50 -14.25 5.19
N GLY A 6 -13.35 -13.47 4.52
CA GLY A 6 -13.87 -12.19 4.99
C GLY A 6 -12.94 -10.99 4.81
N LEU A 7 -11.76 -11.15 4.23
CA LEU A 7 -10.85 -10.05 3.87
C LEU A 7 -10.80 -9.90 2.35
N ASP A 8 -11.34 -8.81 1.82
CA ASP A 8 -11.30 -8.48 0.39
C ASP A 8 -9.99 -7.78 0.02
N LEU A 9 -8.87 -8.48 0.22
CA LEU A 9 -7.52 -8.02 -0.05
C LEU A 9 -6.60 -9.23 -0.25
N ASP A 10 -5.61 -9.12 -1.11
CA ASP A 10 -4.58 -10.14 -1.26
C ASP A 10 -3.77 -10.25 0.04
N TYR A 11 -3.51 -11.48 0.43
CA TYR A 11 -2.94 -11.80 1.74
C TYR A 11 -1.74 -12.74 1.60
N THR A 12 -0.70 -12.48 2.39
CA THR A 12 0.48 -13.33 2.56
C THR A 12 0.73 -13.59 4.05
N TYR A 13 1.10 -14.79 4.40
CA TYR A 13 1.63 -15.12 5.72
C TYR A 13 3.15 -15.29 5.61
N ARG A 14 3.91 -14.46 6.34
CA ARG A 14 5.37 -14.51 6.41
C ARG A 14 5.82 -14.36 7.86
N GLN A 15 5.92 -15.50 8.57
CA GLN A 15 6.18 -15.49 10.00
C GLN A 15 7.51 -14.78 10.33
N ALA A 16 7.45 -13.81 11.24
CA ALA A 16 8.60 -13.14 11.80
C ALA A 16 9.50 -14.12 12.57
N ASN A 17 10.79 -13.79 12.70
CA ASN A 17 11.70 -14.53 13.55
C ASN A 17 11.14 -14.64 14.98
N ALA A 18 11.26 -15.82 15.59
CA ALA A 18 10.67 -16.10 16.90
C ALA A 18 11.15 -15.15 18.02
N ASN A 19 12.33 -14.54 17.88
CA ASN A 19 12.86 -13.56 18.83
C ASN A 19 12.22 -12.16 18.69
N ASN A 20 11.41 -11.92 17.65
CA ASN A 20 10.76 -10.65 17.41
C ASN A 20 9.36 -10.55 18.03
N TYR A 21 8.83 -11.63 18.61
CA TYR A 21 7.51 -11.63 19.23
C TYR A 21 7.49 -12.50 20.49
N GLY A 22 6.48 -12.28 21.34
CA GLY A 22 6.42 -12.87 22.66
C GLY A 22 5.55 -14.13 22.77
N ARG A 23 5.16 -14.39 24.00
CA ARG A 23 4.40 -15.58 24.42
C ARG A 23 3.06 -15.73 23.66
N SER A 24 2.49 -16.93 23.76
CA SER A 24 1.09 -17.17 23.36
C SER A 24 0.13 -16.38 24.22
N ARG A 25 -1.01 -16.02 23.66
CA ARG A 25 -2.14 -15.38 24.35
C ARG A 25 -3.46 -16.02 23.87
N ASP A 26 -4.49 -15.91 24.69
CA ASP A 26 -5.84 -16.18 24.24
C ASP A 26 -6.31 -15.03 23.34
N THR A 27 -6.92 -15.34 22.22
CA THR A 27 -7.42 -14.32 21.29
C THR A 27 -8.60 -13.51 21.86
N LYS A 28 -9.31 -14.01 22.87
CA LYS A 28 -10.34 -13.25 23.61
C LYS A 28 -9.75 -12.09 24.43
N ASP A 29 -8.45 -12.11 24.71
CA ASP A 29 -7.76 -11.02 25.41
C ASP A 29 -7.46 -9.84 24.49
N ILE A 30 -7.65 -9.97 23.17
CA ILE A 30 -7.44 -8.90 22.21
C ILE A 30 -8.58 -7.89 22.32
N LYS A 31 -8.25 -6.67 22.74
CA LYS A 31 -9.20 -5.59 23.00
C LYS A 31 -8.96 -4.33 22.17
N TYR A 32 -7.80 -4.23 21.53
CA TYR A 32 -7.38 -3.06 20.77
C TYR A 32 -6.80 -3.45 19.42
N ILE A 33 -6.97 -2.54 18.46
CA ILE A 33 -6.17 -2.50 17.24
C ILE A 33 -5.37 -1.21 17.29
N VAL A 34 -4.05 -1.32 17.16
CA VAL A 34 -3.16 -0.15 17.14
C VAL A 34 -2.63 0.02 15.73
N VAL A 35 -2.88 1.20 15.15
CA VAL A 35 -2.38 1.54 13.83
C VAL A 35 -1.07 2.30 13.94
N HIS A 36 -0.16 1.94 13.03
CA HIS A 36 1.21 2.46 12.93
C HIS A 36 1.50 2.87 11.49
N TYR A 37 2.68 3.43 11.29
CA TYR A 37 3.29 3.62 9.98
C TYR A 37 4.72 3.09 10.04
N THR A 38 5.21 2.54 8.94
CA THR A 38 6.55 1.94 8.91
C THR A 38 7.67 2.97 9.03
N GLY A 39 7.42 4.20 8.59
CA GLY A 39 8.42 5.27 8.59
C GLY A 39 9.56 5.03 7.58
N ASN A 40 9.33 4.18 6.60
CA ASN A 40 10.25 3.88 5.51
C ASN A 40 9.91 4.70 4.25
N ASN A 41 10.74 4.61 3.23
CA ASN A 41 10.51 5.30 1.97
C ASN A 41 10.30 4.29 0.83
N GLY A 42 9.04 4.07 0.46
CA GLY A 42 8.68 3.18 -0.65
C GLY A 42 8.82 1.70 -0.30
N ASP A 43 8.52 1.32 0.94
CA ASP A 43 8.49 -0.06 1.37
C ASP A 43 7.19 -0.79 0.96
N THR A 44 7.22 -2.11 1.07
CA THR A 44 6.08 -2.97 0.79
C THR A 44 5.76 -3.86 1.99
N ASP A 45 4.53 -4.34 2.08
CA ASP A 45 4.08 -5.30 3.10
C ASP A 45 4.91 -6.58 3.09
N THR A 46 5.18 -7.14 1.90
CA THR A 46 6.00 -8.34 1.73
C THR A 46 7.46 -8.10 2.04
N GLY A 47 7.99 -6.91 1.71
CA GLY A 47 9.34 -6.47 2.07
C GLY A 47 9.52 -6.42 3.59
N ASN A 48 8.57 -5.84 4.31
CA ASN A 48 8.55 -5.81 5.76
C ASN A 48 8.41 -7.22 6.35
N GLY A 49 7.51 -8.05 5.83
CA GLY A 49 7.37 -9.45 6.24
C GLY A 49 8.68 -10.21 6.13
N ASN A 50 9.40 -10.06 5.02
CA ASN A 50 10.72 -10.68 4.81
C ASN A 50 11.78 -10.12 5.76
N TYR A 51 11.78 -8.81 6.01
CA TYR A 51 12.72 -8.19 6.95
C TYR A 51 12.57 -8.77 8.35
N PHE A 52 11.36 -8.81 8.90
CA PHE A 52 11.11 -9.35 10.24
C PHE A 52 11.29 -10.87 10.33
N ALA A 53 11.12 -11.61 9.23
CA ALA A 53 11.39 -13.04 9.17
C ALA A 53 12.90 -13.37 9.23
N ASN A 54 13.71 -12.56 8.55
CA ASN A 54 15.13 -12.84 8.36
C ASN A 54 16.05 -12.15 9.37
N ASN A 55 15.56 -11.18 10.14
CA ASN A 55 16.36 -10.40 11.09
C ASN A 55 15.81 -10.52 12.50
N VAL A 56 16.70 -10.50 13.50
CA VAL A 56 16.36 -10.40 14.92
C VAL A 56 16.49 -8.94 15.32
N VAL A 57 15.35 -8.27 15.55
CA VAL A 57 15.29 -6.83 15.84
C VAL A 57 14.56 -6.49 17.14
N GLY A 58 13.99 -7.49 17.82
CA GLY A 58 13.30 -7.33 19.11
C GLY A 58 12.00 -6.52 19.04
N THR A 59 11.48 -6.27 17.83
CA THR A 59 10.21 -5.60 17.57
C THR A 59 9.44 -6.34 16.49
N SER A 60 8.14 -6.12 16.36
CA SER A 60 7.32 -6.68 15.29
C SER A 60 5.96 -5.98 15.23
N ALA A 61 5.19 -6.29 14.17
CA ALA A 61 3.75 -6.04 14.12
C ALA A 61 3.02 -7.30 13.65
N HIS A 62 1.71 -7.33 13.82
CA HIS A 62 0.92 -8.47 13.34
C HIS A 62 0.73 -8.40 11.82
N TYR A 63 0.44 -7.21 11.29
CA TYR A 63 0.14 -6.97 9.88
C TYR A 63 0.92 -5.79 9.33
N PHE A 64 1.38 -5.93 8.09
CA PHE A 64 1.89 -4.87 7.23
C PHE A 64 0.95 -4.73 6.06
N VAL A 65 0.62 -3.50 5.67
CA VAL A 65 -0.35 -3.19 4.61
C VAL A 65 0.26 -2.18 3.66
N ASP A 66 0.11 -2.42 2.37
CA ASP A 66 0.52 -1.50 1.31
C ASP A 66 -0.62 -1.27 0.29
N ASP A 67 -0.29 -0.75 -0.88
CA ASP A 67 -1.24 -0.43 -1.93
C ASP A 67 -1.92 -1.67 -2.54
N ASP A 68 -1.32 -2.84 -2.44
CA ASP A 68 -1.74 -4.00 -3.20
C ASP A 68 -2.18 -5.18 -2.32
N SER A 69 -1.62 -5.30 -1.12
CA SER A 69 -1.83 -6.49 -0.29
C SER A 69 -1.60 -6.23 1.21
N CYS A 70 -1.76 -7.31 1.98
CA CYS A 70 -1.34 -7.30 3.36
C CYS A 70 -0.55 -8.57 3.71
N THR A 71 0.52 -8.41 4.47
CA THR A 71 1.33 -9.52 5.01
C THR A 71 1.14 -9.63 6.51
N GLN A 72 0.74 -10.82 6.97
CA GLN A 72 0.76 -11.14 8.39
C GLN A 72 2.13 -11.70 8.77
N ALA A 73 2.79 -11.03 9.74
CA ALA A 73 4.09 -11.46 10.24
C ALA A 73 4.03 -12.15 11.60
N VAL A 74 3.10 -11.77 12.47
CA VAL A 74 2.92 -12.42 13.78
C VAL A 74 1.50 -12.98 13.88
N PRO A 75 1.34 -14.28 14.27
CA PRO A 75 0.02 -14.86 14.49
C PRO A 75 -0.75 -14.12 15.59
N ASN A 76 -2.08 -13.99 15.43
CA ASN A 76 -2.90 -13.21 16.38
C ASN A 76 -2.95 -13.80 17.80
N ASN A 77 -2.68 -15.09 17.95
CA ASN A 77 -2.54 -15.77 19.25
C ASN A 77 -1.14 -15.64 19.86
N ARG A 78 -0.29 -14.75 19.31
CA ARG A 78 1.03 -14.39 19.84
C ARG A 78 1.08 -12.89 20.13
N VAL A 79 1.96 -12.49 21.02
CA VAL A 79 2.17 -11.08 21.40
C VAL A 79 3.22 -10.47 20.47
N ALA A 80 2.83 -9.57 19.56
CA ALA A 80 3.79 -8.76 18.80
C ALA A 80 4.31 -7.59 19.66
N TYR A 81 5.54 -7.17 19.43
CA TYR A 81 6.20 -6.07 20.15
C TYR A 81 6.08 -4.78 19.34
N HIS A 82 4.97 -4.04 19.50
CA HIS A 82 4.65 -2.91 18.60
C HIS A 82 4.27 -1.60 19.31
N CYS A 83 3.68 -1.64 20.51
CA CYS A 83 3.11 -0.43 21.09
C CYS A 83 3.65 -0.05 22.48
N GLU A 84 4.57 -0.83 23.04
CA GLU A 84 5.22 -0.54 24.31
C GLU A 84 6.58 0.12 24.09
N THR A 85 6.60 1.46 23.98
CA THR A 85 7.83 2.21 23.77
C THR A 85 8.53 2.47 25.08
N ARG A 86 9.78 1.99 25.22
CA ARG A 86 10.59 2.14 26.41
C ARG A 86 10.73 3.61 26.80
N GLY A 87 10.54 3.90 28.11
CA GLY A 87 10.66 5.24 28.68
C GLY A 87 9.45 6.14 28.48
N MET A 88 8.41 5.70 27.77
CA MET A 88 7.17 6.46 27.63
C MET A 88 6.11 6.02 28.64
N LYS A 89 5.29 6.98 29.12
CA LYS A 89 4.15 6.68 29.98
C LYS A 89 2.94 6.28 29.15
N PHE A 90 2.26 5.22 29.59
CA PHE A 90 1.01 4.80 28.96
C PHE A 90 -0.11 5.80 29.27
N LYS A 91 -0.92 6.07 28.24
CA LYS A 91 -2.11 6.94 28.30
C LYS A 91 -3.43 6.17 28.41
N CYS A 92 -3.38 4.85 28.21
CA CYS A 92 -4.54 3.95 28.27
C CYS A 92 -4.09 2.53 28.65
N ASP A 93 -5.05 1.59 28.75
CA ASP A 93 -4.81 0.19 29.13
C ASP A 93 -4.31 -0.69 27.96
N CYS A 94 -4.09 -0.13 26.78
CA CYS A 94 -3.56 -0.87 25.64
C CYS A 94 -2.11 -1.29 25.88
N ARG A 95 -1.81 -2.56 25.63
CA ARG A 95 -0.48 -3.18 25.72
C ARG A 95 -0.28 -4.13 24.54
N ASN A 96 0.96 -4.54 24.30
CA ASN A 96 1.27 -5.59 23.32
C ASN A 96 0.43 -6.85 23.56
N ALA A 97 0.22 -7.22 24.81
CA ALA A 97 -0.50 -8.42 25.21
C ALA A 97 -2.00 -8.43 24.84
N ASN A 98 -2.62 -7.24 24.73
CA ASN A 98 -4.06 -7.11 24.47
C ASN A 98 -4.40 -6.35 23.18
N SER A 99 -3.45 -6.25 22.26
CA SER A 99 -3.65 -5.52 21.00
C SER A 99 -3.10 -6.23 19.77
N ILE A 100 -3.61 -5.84 18.61
CA ILE A 100 -3.08 -6.20 17.30
C ILE A 100 -2.46 -4.94 16.69
N GLY A 101 -1.20 -5.02 16.24
CA GLY A 101 -0.52 -3.94 15.52
C GLY A 101 -0.70 -4.08 14.02
N VAL A 102 -1.10 -2.99 13.35
CA VAL A 102 -1.23 -2.86 11.90
C VAL A 102 -0.34 -1.72 11.44
N GLU A 103 0.68 -2.04 10.67
CA GLU A 103 1.64 -1.11 10.08
C GLU A 103 1.24 -0.76 8.65
N MET A 104 1.18 0.51 8.35
CA MET A 104 0.94 1.01 6.99
C MET A 104 2.27 1.38 6.34
N CYS A 105 2.54 0.85 5.16
CA CYS A 105 3.69 1.19 4.36
C CYS A 105 3.64 2.65 3.93
N THR A 106 4.81 3.28 3.80
CA THR A 106 4.91 4.72 3.56
C THR A 106 5.85 5.05 2.41
N ILE A 107 5.63 6.23 1.85
CA ILE A 107 6.56 6.92 0.96
C ILE A 107 7.03 8.20 1.63
N LYS A 108 8.22 8.68 1.25
CA LYS A 108 8.78 9.93 1.75
C LYS A 108 8.99 10.91 0.61
N THR A 109 8.38 12.08 0.70
CA THR A 109 8.51 13.14 -0.29
C THR A 109 8.83 14.45 0.41
N LYS A 110 9.88 15.17 -0.06
CA LYS A 110 10.34 16.45 0.54
C LYS A 110 10.49 16.37 2.07
N GLY A 111 11.05 15.25 2.56
CA GLY A 111 11.31 15.06 3.99
C GLY A 111 10.11 14.62 4.83
N LYS A 112 8.90 14.58 4.29
CA LYS A 112 7.66 14.18 4.99
C LYS A 112 7.23 12.78 4.58
N TYR A 113 6.66 12.03 5.53
CA TYR A 113 6.05 10.73 5.27
C TYR A 113 4.60 10.87 4.83
N TYR A 114 4.19 10.02 3.91
CA TYR A 114 2.82 9.92 3.39
C TYR A 114 2.38 8.46 3.39
N ILE A 115 1.12 8.25 3.70
CA ILE A 115 0.42 6.98 3.51
C ILE A 115 -0.47 7.20 2.28
N SER A 116 -0.29 6.38 1.24
CA SER A 116 -1.09 6.51 0.03
C SER A 116 -2.57 6.27 0.33
N GLU A 117 -3.46 6.82 -0.48
CA GLU A 117 -4.90 6.59 -0.29
C GLU A 117 -5.26 5.11 -0.41
N LYS A 118 -4.61 4.40 -1.32
CA LYS A 118 -4.82 2.98 -1.50
C LYS A 118 -4.37 2.14 -0.29
N THR A 119 -3.22 2.46 0.29
CA THR A 119 -2.77 1.86 1.57
C THR A 119 -3.76 2.16 2.70
N LYS A 120 -4.30 3.40 2.80
CA LYS A 120 -5.32 3.75 3.79
C LYS A 120 -6.59 2.91 3.63
N LEU A 121 -7.11 2.78 2.40
CA LEU A 121 -8.28 1.95 2.10
C LEU A 121 -8.06 0.48 2.42
N ASN A 122 -6.89 -0.06 2.08
CA ASN A 122 -6.54 -1.43 2.40
C ASN A 122 -6.38 -1.63 3.92
N ALA A 123 -5.81 -0.65 4.64
CA ALA A 123 -5.75 -0.67 6.10
C ALA A 123 -7.17 -0.63 6.72
N VAL A 124 -8.12 0.13 6.16
CA VAL A 124 -9.53 0.10 6.56
C VAL A 124 -10.10 -1.30 6.42
N LYS A 125 -9.88 -2.00 5.28
CA LYS A 125 -10.34 -3.37 5.07
C LYS A 125 -9.78 -4.34 6.12
N VAL A 126 -8.46 -4.29 6.36
CA VAL A 126 -7.79 -5.15 7.36
C VAL A 126 -8.32 -4.85 8.76
N VAL A 127 -8.44 -3.58 9.14
CA VAL A 127 -8.91 -3.18 10.46
C VAL A 127 -10.38 -3.58 10.66
N LYS A 128 -11.27 -3.34 9.68
CA LYS A 128 -12.69 -3.77 9.77
C LYS A 128 -12.81 -5.29 9.88
N TRP A 129 -12.02 -6.04 9.11
CA TRP A 129 -11.98 -7.49 9.23
C TRP A 129 -11.56 -7.95 10.63
N LEU A 130 -10.52 -7.32 11.22
CA LEU A 130 -10.07 -7.61 12.59
C LEU A 130 -11.11 -7.20 13.64
N MET A 131 -11.75 -6.03 13.46
CA MET A 131 -12.86 -5.57 14.33
C MET A 131 -13.99 -6.61 14.37
N ALA A 132 -14.42 -7.09 13.21
CA ALA A 132 -15.46 -8.11 13.12
C ALA A 132 -15.03 -9.44 13.75
N LYS A 133 -13.81 -9.89 13.46
CA LYS A 133 -13.26 -11.16 13.93
C LYS A 133 -13.12 -11.24 15.45
N TYR A 134 -12.76 -10.14 16.10
CA TYR A 134 -12.47 -10.07 17.53
C TYR A 134 -13.46 -9.22 18.32
N SER A 135 -14.58 -8.81 17.69
CA SER A 135 -15.60 -7.95 18.31
C SER A 135 -15.02 -6.67 18.92
N ILE A 136 -14.06 -6.04 18.23
CA ILE A 136 -13.40 -4.81 18.69
C ILE A 136 -14.18 -3.61 18.17
N PRO A 137 -14.74 -2.75 19.04
CA PRO A 137 -15.46 -1.56 18.59
C PRO A 137 -14.51 -0.49 18.04
N ALA A 138 -15.03 0.38 17.16
CA ALA A 138 -14.23 1.41 16.51
C ALA A 138 -13.47 2.36 17.48
N ASN A 139 -13.99 2.62 18.67
CA ASN A 139 -13.30 3.44 19.68
C ASN A 139 -12.09 2.75 20.32
N LYS A 140 -11.90 1.44 20.09
CA LYS A 140 -10.71 0.66 20.49
C LYS A 140 -9.71 0.47 19.36
N VAL A 141 -9.96 1.06 18.18
CA VAL A 141 -8.98 1.25 17.13
C VAL A 141 -8.29 2.59 17.39
N ILE A 142 -7.01 2.57 17.72
CA ILE A 142 -6.24 3.72 18.21
C ILE A 142 -4.88 3.81 17.54
N ARG A 143 -4.26 5.00 17.57
CA ARG A 143 -2.88 5.19 17.09
C ARG A 143 -1.89 4.78 18.18
N HIS A 144 -0.66 4.47 17.80
CA HIS A 144 0.42 4.29 18.77
C HIS A 144 0.61 5.56 19.64
N TYR A 145 0.38 6.74 19.06
CA TYR A 145 0.36 8.01 19.78
C TYR A 145 -0.62 8.01 20.95
N ASP A 146 -1.79 7.41 20.78
CA ASP A 146 -2.83 7.34 21.81
C ASP A 146 -2.48 6.35 22.93
N VAL A 147 -1.58 5.38 22.65
CA VAL A 147 -1.08 4.44 23.65
C VAL A 147 -0.06 5.10 24.59
N CYS A 148 0.95 5.79 24.06
CA CYS A 148 2.07 6.28 24.88
C CYS A 148 2.65 7.63 24.44
N GLY A 149 2.07 8.31 23.45
CA GLY A 149 2.53 9.61 22.98
C GLY A 149 3.65 9.57 21.94
N LYS A 150 4.06 8.38 21.48
CA LYS A 150 4.99 8.25 20.36
C LYS A 150 4.40 8.89 19.10
N LEU A 151 5.21 9.63 18.34
CA LEU A 151 4.79 10.25 17.08
C LEU A 151 4.57 9.17 15.99
N CYS A 152 3.49 8.41 16.13
CA CYS A 152 3.16 7.28 15.25
C CYS A 152 1.64 7.02 15.22
N PRO A 153 1.03 6.95 14.02
CA PRO A 153 1.58 7.27 12.71
C PRO A 153 1.87 8.79 12.59
N GLU A 154 3.08 9.16 12.21
CA GLU A 154 3.46 10.58 12.14
C GLU A 154 2.50 11.40 11.25
N PRO A 155 2.13 10.97 10.02
CA PRO A 155 1.20 11.72 9.18
C PRO A 155 -0.11 12.04 9.92
N TRP A 156 -0.68 11.08 10.64
CA TRP A 156 -1.98 11.21 11.32
C TRP A 156 -1.90 11.85 12.71
N VAL A 157 -0.71 11.98 13.27
CA VAL A 157 -0.51 12.77 14.50
C VAL A 157 -0.33 14.25 14.15
N ARG A 158 0.34 14.54 13.02
CA ARG A 158 0.52 15.92 12.55
C ARG A 158 -0.73 16.50 11.89
N ASP A 159 -1.50 15.67 11.19
CA ASP A 159 -2.80 16.04 10.63
C ASP A 159 -3.90 15.16 11.22
N ILE A 160 -4.61 15.74 12.17
CA ILE A 160 -5.70 15.03 12.88
C ILE A 160 -6.89 14.73 11.94
N LYS A 161 -7.05 15.47 10.84
CA LYS A 161 -8.14 15.24 9.88
C LYS A 161 -7.96 13.91 9.16
N GLU A 162 -6.73 13.56 8.79
CA GLU A 162 -6.39 12.25 8.22
C GLU A 162 -6.78 11.09 9.14
N TRP A 163 -6.54 11.24 10.45
CA TRP A 163 -6.95 10.27 11.45
C TRP A 163 -8.47 10.19 11.59
N GLN A 164 -9.15 11.33 11.60
CA GLN A 164 -10.61 11.39 11.69
C GLN A 164 -11.27 10.77 10.47
N ASP A 165 -10.74 11.03 9.27
CA ASP A 165 -11.18 10.42 8.03
C ASP A 165 -11.05 8.88 8.08
N PHE A 166 -9.87 8.37 8.46
CA PHE A 166 -9.69 6.93 8.64
C PHE A 166 -10.71 6.34 9.64
N LYS A 167 -10.98 7.03 10.73
CA LYS A 167 -11.95 6.59 11.75
C LYS A 167 -13.38 6.59 11.24
N SER A 168 -13.79 7.58 10.44
CA SER A 168 -15.13 7.62 9.85
C SER A 168 -15.38 6.42 8.94
N ARG A 169 -14.40 6.09 8.09
CA ARG A 169 -14.44 4.94 7.16
C ARG A 169 -14.59 3.58 7.87
N LEU A 170 -14.17 3.46 9.14
CA LEU A 170 -14.40 2.25 9.92
C LEU A 170 -15.89 1.99 10.25
N SER A 171 -16.71 3.04 10.28
CA SER A 171 -18.14 2.98 10.57
C SER A 171 -19.02 2.84 9.32
N GLU A 172 -18.48 3.06 8.13
CA GLU A 172 -19.18 2.97 6.85
C GLU A 172 -19.49 1.52 6.46
N LYS A 173 -20.57 1.29 5.75
CA LYS A 173 -20.90 -0.04 5.21
C LYS A 173 -19.95 -0.39 4.06
N ALA A 174 -19.64 -1.67 3.90
CA ALA A 174 -18.72 -2.16 2.85
C ALA A 174 -19.15 -1.75 1.42
N GLU A 175 -20.43 -1.52 1.19
CA GLU A 175 -21.00 -1.08 -0.11
C GLU A 175 -20.69 0.41 -0.40
N GLU A 176 -20.64 1.26 0.63
CA GLU A 176 -20.32 2.68 0.51
C GLU A 176 -18.84 2.86 0.12
N ILE A 177 -17.93 2.11 0.75
CA ILE A 177 -16.49 2.14 0.41
C ILE A 177 -16.25 1.69 -1.04
N LYS A 178 -16.99 0.67 -1.52
CA LYS A 178 -16.90 0.24 -2.93
C LYS A 178 -17.41 1.31 -3.89
N LYS A 179 -18.38 2.10 -3.48
CA LYS A 179 -18.95 3.20 -4.29
C LYS A 179 -17.98 4.39 -4.36
N GLU A 180 -17.43 4.82 -3.22
CA GLU A 180 -16.42 5.88 -3.16
C GLU A 180 -15.15 5.52 -3.95
N THR A 181 -14.61 4.30 -3.78
CA THR A 181 -13.46 3.83 -4.56
C THR A 181 -13.75 3.83 -6.06
N LYS A 182 -14.98 3.50 -6.46
CA LYS A 182 -15.39 3.47 -7.86
C LYS A 182 -15.63 4.87 -8.44
N GLU A 183 -16.14 5.80 -7.64
CA GLU A 183 -16.31 7.21 -7.99
C GLU A 183 -14.96 7.93 -8.09
N GLU A 184 -14.02 7.72 -7.12
CA GLU A 184 -12.65 8.21 -7.20
C GLU A 184 -11.88 7.65 -8.40
N GLU A 185 -12.07 6.35 -8.73
CA GLU A 185 -11.48 5.75 -9.92
C GLU A 185 -12.05 6.33 -11.22
N THR A 186 -13.31 6.77 -11.24
CA THR A 186 -13.95 7.34 -12.44
C THR A 186 -13.56 8.81 -12.66
N GLU A 187 -13.34 9.57 -11.59
CA GLU A 187 -12.93 10.98 -11.66
C GLU A 187 -11.42 11.16 -11.96
N MET A 188 -10.62 10.09 -11.90
CA MET A 188 -9.15 10.18 -11.97
C MET A 188 -8.56 10.09 -13.37
N VAL A 189 -9.34 9.76 -14.40
CA VAL A 189 -8.83 9.71 -15.78
C VAL A 189 -8.87 11.10 -16.40
N THR A 190 -7.73 11.68 -16.70
CA THR A 190 -7.60 12.99 -17.35
C THR A 190 -6.83 12.88 -18.65
N GLU A 191 -7.16 13.74 -19.61
CA GLU A 191 -6.28 13.92 -20.78
C GLU A 191 -4.99 14.62 -20.32
N GLY A 192 -3.87 14.05 -20.70
CA GLY A 192 -2.52 14.57 -20.41
C GLY A 192 -1.67 14.59 -21.66
N LYS A 193 -0.44 15.04 -21.48
CA LYS A 193 0.57 15.07 -22.55
C LYS A 193 1.83 14.36 -22.11
N ALA A 194 2.40 13.53 -23.00
CA ALA A 194 3.69 12.91 -22.83
C ALA A 194 4.60 13.33 -24.00
N ILE A 195 5.85 13.65 -23.69
CA ILE A 195 6.88 13.94 -24.69
C ILE A 195 7.84 12.73 -24.72
N VAL A 196 7.96 12.09 -25.89
CA VAL A 196 8.86 10.97 -26.11
C VAL A 196 9.77 11.34 -27.26
N ASN A 197 11.07 11.37 -27.02
CA ASN A 197 12.08 11.79 -28.03
C ASN A 197 11.74 13.13 -28.70
N GLY A 198 11.31 14.11 -27.89
CA GLY A 198 10.95 15.46 -28.37
C GLY A 198 9.59 15.60 -29.04
N LYS A 199 8.86 14.51 -29.31
CA LYS A 199 7.52 14.53 -29.90
C LYS A 199 6.44 14.45 -28.84
N GLU A 200 5.43 15.30 -28.94
CA GLU A 200 4.28 15.37 -27.99
C GLU A 200 3.18 14.41 -28.43
N TYR A 201 2.62 13.67 -27.44
CA TYR A 201 1.50 12.75 -27.60
C TYR A 201 0.41 13.05 -26.56
N LYS A 202 -0.85 12.98 -26.99
CA LYS A 202 -1.99 12.96 -26.07
C LYS A 202 -2.12 11.60 -25.42
N VAL A 203 -2.37 11.57 -24.10
CA VAL A 203 -2.47 10.35 -23.32
C VAL A 203 -3.62 10.42 -22.34
N ASP A 204 -4.31 9.30 -22.14
CA ASP A 204 -5.21 9.13 -21.01
C ASP A 204 -4.35 8.85 -19.76
N ARG A 205 -4.43 9.72 -18.78
CA ARG A 205 -3.57 9.72 -17.61
C ARG A 205 -4.37 9.69 -16.33
N ILE A 206 -3.85 8.98 -15.34
CA ILE A 206 -4.26 9.10 -13.94
C ILE A 206 -3.07 9.50 -13.10
N LEU A 207 -3.31 10.36 -12.11
CA LEU A 207 -2.36 10.70 -11.06
C LEU A 207 -2.80 9.99 -9.78
N LYS A 208 -2.06 8.99 -9.34
CA LYS A 208 -2.40 8.19 -8.15
C LYS A 208 -1.18 8.02 -7.25
N GLY A 209 -1.32 8.42 -5.97
CA GLY A 209 -0.22 8.34 -5.00
C GLY A 209 1.04 9.09 -5.43
N GLY A 210 0.89 10.22 -6.15
CA GLY A 210 2.02 10.99 -6.69
C GLY A 210 2.68 10.38 -7.93
N ASN A 211 2.18 9.25 -8.44
CA ASN A 211 2.69 8.61 -9.64
C ASN A 211 1.75 8.81 -10.84
N ASN A 212 2.34 9.04 -12.01
CA ASN A 212 1.60 9.11 -13.25
C ASN A 212 1.48 7.71 -13.87
N TYR A 213 0.25 7.32 -14.19
CA TYR A 213 -0.07 6.12 -14.96
C TYR A 213 -0.66 6.53 -16.29
N ILE A 214 -0.26 5.86 -17.35
CA ILE A 214 -0.78 6.08 -18.70
C ILE A 214 -1.53 4.83 -19.13
N LYS A 215 -2.66 5.01 -19.81
CA LYS A 215 -3.40 3.92 -20.43
C LYS A 215 -2.47 3.12 -21.36
N ALA A 216 -2.38 1.82 -21.13
CA ALA A 216 -1.45 0.97 -21.86
C ALA A 216 -1.59 1.09 -23.38
N GLY A 217 -2.81 1.25 -23.88
CA GLY A 217 -3.09 1.47 -25.29
C GLY A 217 -2.45 2.73 -25.89
N ASN A 218 -2.18 3.77 -25.09
CA ASN A 218 -1.56 5.01 -25.59
C ASN A 218 -0.10 4.80 -26.03
N PHE A 219 0.58 3.76 -25.53
CA PHE A 219 1.94 3.43 -25.96
C PHE A 219 2.01 3.05 -27.43
N LYS A 220 0.93 2.51 -28.02
CA LYS A 220 0.86 2.25 -29.48
C LYS A 220 1.07 3.52 -30.30
N ASN A 221 0.48 4.64 -29.86
CA ASN A 221 0.59 5.93 -30.54
C ASN A 221 2.02 6.49 -30.44
N MET A 222 2.80 6.03 -29.45
CA MET A 222 4.19 6.43 -29.23
C MET A 222 5.20 5.53 -29.96
N GLY A 223 4.72 4.55 -30.77
CA GLY A 223 5.55 3.64 -31.55
C GLY A 223 5.95 2.36 -30.82
N PHE A 224 5.23 2.00 -29.76
CA PHE A 224 5.44 0.74 -29.04
C PHE A 224 4.36 -0.27 -29.42
N ASP A 225 4.72 -1.54 -29.52
CA ASP A 225 3.75 -2.62 -29.61
C ASP A 225 3.20 -2.94 -28.22
N VAL A 226 1.88 -3.01 -28.12
CA VAL A 226 1.19 -3.30 -26.85
C VAL A 226 0.31 -4.52 -27.03
N GLY A 227 0.61 -5.56 -26.29
CA GLY A 227 -0.16 -6.80 -26.22
C GLY A 227 -0.66 -7.07 -24.79
N TYR A 228 -1.58 -8.00 -24.67
CA TYR A 228 -2.10 -8.51 -23.41
C TYR A 228 -2.08 -10.03 -23.43
N ASP A 229 -1.50 -10.61 -22.38
CA ASP A 229 -1.50 -12.05 -22.14
C ASP A 229 -2.62 -12.41 -21.15
N SER A 230 -3.69 -13.00 -21.66
CA SER A 230 -4.87 -13.37 -20.85
C SER A 230 -4.57 -14.43 -19.79
N ASN A 231 -3.59 -15.30 -20.01
CA ASN A 231 -3.26 -16.39 -19.08
C ASN A 231 -2.47 -15.85 -17.88
N THR A 232 -1.60 -14.91 -18.12
CA THR A 232 -0.76 -14.32 -17.07
C THR A 232 -1.28 -12.98 -16.57
N LYS A 233 -2.35 -12.44 -17.20
CA LYS A 233 -2.90 -11.09 -16.95
C LYS A 233 -1.86 -9.99 -17.05
N ALA A 234 -0.85 -10.17 -17.90
CA ALA A 234 0.24 -9.23 -18.07
C ALA A 234 0.06 -8.37 -19.33
N VAL A 235 0.37 -7.08 -19.21
CA VAL A 235 0.53 -6.20 -20.39
C VAL A 235 1.94 -6.39 -20.92
N LYS A 236 2.06 -6.64 -22.23
CA LYS A 236 3.34 -6.71 -22.96
C LYS A 236 3.52 -5.42 -23.71
N ILE A 237 4.63 -4.73 -23.51
CA ILE A 237 5.01 -3.54 -24.26
C ILE A 237 6.37 -3.84 -24.90
N THR A 238 6.43 -3.74 -26.23
CA THR A 238 7.65 -3.98 -27.00
C THR A 238 7.96 -2.75 -27.86
N ASN A 239 9.23 -2.50 -28.10
CA ASN A 239 9.63 -1.43 -28.98
C ASN A 239 9.77 -1.96 -30.41
N SER A 240 9.12 -1.33 -31.39
CA SER A 240 9.20 -1.70 -32.82
C SER A 240 10.55 -1.38 -33.47
N LEU A 241 11.46 -0.70 -32.78
CA LEU A 241 12.76 -0.27 -33.31
C LEU A 241 13.93 -1.21 -33.02
N GLY A 242 13.67 -2.43 -32.55
CA GLY A 242 14.70 -3.49 -32.42
C GLY A 242 14.66 -4.21 -31.07
N ASP A 243 14.72 -5.50 -31.18
CA ASP A 243 15.15 -6.57 -30.27
C ASP A 243 14.89 -6.52 -28.74
N MET A 244 14.11 -5.60 -28.19
CA MET A 244 13.75 -5.65 -26.77
C MET A 244 12.26 -5.96 -26.56
N THR A 245 11.99 -7.25 -26.40
CA THR A 245 10.70 -7.72 -25.88
C THR A 245 10.70 -7.52 -24.36
N LEU A 246 10.03 -6.50 -23.86
CA LEU A 246 9.75 -6.36 -22.45
C LEU A 246 8.62 -7.30 -22.06
N ASN A 247 9.02 -8.44 -21.54
CA ASN A 247 8.11 -9.26 -20.77
C ASN A 247 7.99 -8.63 -19.38
N VAL A 248 6.91 -7.87 -19.14
CA VAL A 248 6.60 -7.21 -17.87
C VAL A 248 6.70 -8.18 -16.66
N LYS A 249 6.63 -9.49 -16.91
CA LYS A 249 6.80 -10.56 -15.94
C LYS A 249 8.26 -10.96 -15.69
N GLY A 250 9.19 -10.62 -16.56
CA GLY A 250 10.62 -11.03 -16.49
C GLY A 250 11.53 -10.01 -15.81
N TYR A 251 11.03 -8.84 -15.47
CA TYR A 251 11.77 -7.84 -14.73
C TYR A 251 11.60 -8.08 -13.22
N ASN A 252 12.70 -8.02 -12.45
CA ASN A 252 12.69 -8.11 -10.98
C ASN A 252 12.00 -6.93 -10.29
N LYS A 253 11.42 -6.00 -11.03
CA LYS A 253 10.54 -4.93 -10.56
C LYS A 253 9.13 -5.20 -11.10
N THR A 254 8.18 -5.33 -10.21
CA THR A 254 6.75 -5.37 -10.56
C THR A 254 6.36 -4.01 -11.15
N ILE A 255 5.97 -3.98 -12.43
CA ILE A 255 5.43 -2.76 -13.04
C ILE A 255 4.08 -2.50 -12.42
N ARG A 256 3.94 -1.34 -11.80
CA ARG A 256 2.68 -0.92 -11.17
C ARG A 256 1.64 -0.66 -12.26
N GLY A 257 0.49 -1.27 -12.12
CA GLY A 257 -0.64 -1.08 -13.02
C GLY A 257 -1.96 -0.97 -12.26
N VAL A 258 -2.90 -0.26 -12.85
CA VAL A 258 -4.26 -0.09 -12.33
C VAL A 258 -5.25 -0.40 -13.45
N ASN A 259 -6.29 -1.17 -13.16
CA ASN A 259 -7.38 -1.37 -14.11
C ASN A 259 -8.53 -0.44 -13.76
N ILE A 260 -8.94 0.41 -14.71
CA ILE A 260 -10.07 1.33 -14.56
C ILE A 260 -10.99 1.16 -15.76
N ASN A 261 -12.25 0.86 -15.52
CA ASN A 261 -13.28 0.66 -16.54
C ASN A 261 -12.86 -0.33 -17.66
N GLY A 262 -12.16 -1.41 -17.28
CA GLY A 262 -11.67 -2.42 -18.21
C GLY A 262 -10.39 -2.05 -18.98
N TYR A 263 -9.83 -0.87 -18.74
CA TYR A 263 -8.57 -0.43 -19.33
C TYR A 263 -7.41 -0.54 -18.34
N ASN A 264 -6.26 -1.04 -18.80
CA ASN A 264 -5.05 -1.11 -17.99
C ASN A 264 -4.26 0.20 -18.11
N TYR A 265 -3.96 0.81 -16.97
CA TYR A 265 -3.06 1.94 -16.81
C TYR A 265 -1.78 1.45 -16.16
N VAL A 266 -0.64 1.85 -16.68
CA VAL A 266 0.68 1.40 -16.24
C VAL A 266 1.55 2.57 -15.83
N SER A 267 2.39 2.36 -14.82
CA SER A 267 3.32 3.39 -14.35
C SER A 267 4.29 3.74 -15.49
N ILE A 268 4.25 5.00 -15.91
CA ILE A 268 5.12 5.48 -16.98
C ILE A 268 6.58 5.41 -16.56
N ARG A 269 6.87 5.68 -15.29
CA ARG A 269 8.24 5.61 -14.74
C ARG A 269 8.78 4.19 -14.78
N ASP A 270 8.00 3.22 -14.30
CA ASP A 270 8.45 1.82 -14.23
C ASP A 270 8.73 1.26 -15.63
N ILE A 271 7.90 1.64 -16.63
CA ILE A 271 8.11 1.22 -18.02
C ILE A 271 9.33 1.94 -18.63
N ALA A 272 9.44 3.25 -18.47
CA ALA A 272 10.54 4.00 -19.05
C ALA A 272 11.89 3.58 -18.46
N GLU A 273 11.97 3.42 -17.14
CA GLU A 273 13.18 2.92 -16.47
C GLU A 273 13.53 1.49 -16.92
N ALA A 274 12.52 0.63 -17.13
CA ALA A 274 12.72 -0.71 -17.65
C ALA A 274 13.25 -0.72 -19.10
N LEU A 275 12.93 0.32 -19.88
CA LEU A 275 13.42 0.53 -21.24
C LEU A 275 14.75 1.30 -21.30
N GLY A 276 15.31 1.69 -20.15
CA GLY A 276 16.56 2.46 -20.09
C GLY A 276 16.38 3.97 -20.30
N PHE A 277 15.16 4.46 -20.24
CA PHE A 277 14.85 5.89 -20.36
C PHE A 277 14.76 6.57 -18.99
N VAL A 278 15.02 7.87 -18.97
CA VAL A 278 14.79 8.75 -17.81
C VAL A 278 13.42 9.41 -17.93
N VAL A 279 12.68 9.45 -16.83
CA VAL A 279 11.37 10.11 -16.76
C VAL A 279 11.45 11.33 -15.86
N ASP A 280 11.19 12.49 -16.47
CA ASP A 280 11.06 13.78 -15.81
C ASP A 280 9.61 14.28 -15.87
N TYR A 281 9.34 15.32 -15.10
CA TYR A 281 8.08 16.05 -15.16
C TYR A 281 8.37 17.55 -15.25
N ALA A 282 8.04 18.16 -16.37
CA ALA A 282 8.27 19.56 -16.63
C ALA A 282 7.05 20.21 -17.29
N ASP A 283 6.71 21.42 -16.86
CA ASP A 283 5.60 22.24 -17.41
C ASP A 283 4.25 21.49 -17.53
N GLY A 284 3.92 20.68 -16.53
CA GLY A 284 2.70 19.88 -16.51
C GLY A 284 2.71 18.66 -17.44
N LYS A 285 3.85 18.33 -18.04
CA LYS A 285 4.02 17.22 -18.99
C LYS A 285 4.97 16.16 -18.47
N ILE A 286 4.71 14.91 -18.87
CA ILE A 286 5.65 13.79 -18.65
C ILE A 286 6.69 13.85 -19.76
N VAL A 287 7.97 13.86 -19.40
CA VAL A 287 9.09 13.88 -20.35
C VAL A 287 9.88 12.59 -20.24
N ILE A 288 10.01 11.86 -21.33
CA ILE A 288 10.78 10.61 -21.43
C ILE A 288 11.96 10.87 -22.37
N ARG A 289 13.17 10.63 -21.86
CA ARG A 289 14.45 10.84 -22.58
C ARG A 289 15.32 9.60 -22.48
#